data_d429fbc449bea2b4c186a12ca2dd9493
#
_entry.id   d429fbc449bea2b4c186a12ca2dd9493
#
_cell.length_a   1.000
_cell.length_b   1.000
_cell.length_c   1.000
_cell.angle_alpha   90.00
_cell.angle_beta   90.00
_cell.angle_gamma   90.00
#
_symmetry.space_group_name_H-M   'P 1'
#
loop_
_entity.id
_entity.type
_entity.pdbx_description
1 polymer ?
#
loop_
_entity_poly.entity_id
_entity_poly.type
_entity_poly.pdbx_seq_one_letter_code
_entity_poly.pdbx_strand_id
1 'polypeptide(L)' 'MKEEFKTVATFTDAISAEITAGVLRSNGIPAQVFGQATSYPSLNYAINALEVKVNVEDYDAALQILKQPPQE' A
#
# COMPACT_ATOMS: atom_id res chain seq x y z
N MET A 1 -8.74 -20.80 4.34
CA MET A 1 -8.79 -19.91 3.92
C MET A 1 -7.63 -19.23 3.57
N LYS A 2 -7.46 -18.88 2.49
CA LYS A 2 -6.45 -18.21 2.02
C LYS A 2 -6.62 -16.81 2.12
N GLU A 3 -5.78 -16.05 2.62
CA GLU A 3 -5.85 -14.67 2.65
C GLU A 3 -5.03 -14.17 1.55
N GLU A 4 -5.59 -13.48 0.62
CA GLU A 4 -4.87 -12.90 -0.47
C GLU A 4 -4.83 -11.43 -0.34
N PHE A 5 -3.69 -10.84 -0.64
CA PHE A 5 -3.53 -9.41 -0.57
C PHE A 5 -3.26 -8.86 -1.95
N LYS A 6 -3.73 -7.66 -2.20
CA LYS A 6 -3.48 -6.99 -3.45
C LYS A 6 -2.89 -5.63 -3.18
N THR A 7 -2.00 -5.22 -4.03
CA THR A 7 -1.35 -3.93 -3.89
C THR A 7 -2.25 -2.83 -4.42
N VAL A 8 -2.52 -1.84 -3.60
CA VAL A 8 -3.35 -0.72 -4.03
C VAL A 8 -2.53 0.50 -4.33
N ALA A 9 -1.30 0.57 -3.87
CA ALA A 9 -0.47 1.73 -4.13
C ALA A 9 0.98 1.38 -3.88
N THR A 10 1.88 2.05 -4.58
CA THR A 10 3.28 1.86 -4.36
C THR A 10 3.93 3.19 -4.16
N PHE A 11 4.94 3.23 -3.35
CA PHE A 11 5.62 4.47 -3.03
C PHE A 11 7.11 4.22 -2.95
N THR A 12 7.88 5.28 -2.99
CA THR A 12 9.30 5.14 -2.83
C THR A 12 9.76 5.66 -1.50
N ASP A 13 8.89 6.25 -0.72
CA ASP A 13 9.28 6.70 0.60
C ASP A 13 8.32 6.16 1.64
N ALA A 14 8.85 5.90 2.80
CA ALA A 14 8.08 5.24 3.83
C ALA A 14 6.98 6.14 4.38
N ILE A 15 7.21 7.43 4.40
CA ILE A 15 6.22 8.30 4.97
C ILE A 15 4.94 8.28 4.16
N SER A 16 5.06 8.38 2.84
CA SER A 16 3.87 8.34 2.02
C SER A 16 3.16 7.01 2.13
N ALA A 17 3.92 5.93 2.20
CA ALA A 17 3.30 4.62 2.32
C ALA A 17 2.54 4.50 3.62
N GLU A 18 3.12 4.99 4.71
CA GLU A 18 2.45 4.88 5.99
C GLU A 18 1.23 5.79 6.07
N ILE A 19 1.29 6.95 5.46
CA ILE A 19 0.14 7.83 5.45
C ILE A 19 -1.00 7.16 4.71
N THR A 20 -0.71 6.56 3.57
CA THR A 20 -1.75 5.90 2.80
C THR A 20 -2.33 4.73 3.57
N ALA A 21 -1.47 3.93 4.19
CA ALA A 21 -1.99 2.82 4.97
C ALA A 21 -2.84 3.33 6.13
N GLY A 22 -2.43 4.44 6.74
CA GLY A 22 -3.21 5.01 7.82
C GLY A 22 -4.57 5.47 7.38
N VAL A 23 -4.66 6.05 6.19
CA VAL A 23 -5.94 6.48 5.68
C VAL A 23 -6.86 5.28 5.51
N LEU A 24 -6.34 4.19 4.98
CA LEU A 24 -7.16 3.01 4.80
C LEU A 24 -7.59 2.43 6.14
N ARG A 25 -6.70 2.39 7.09
CA ARG A 25 -7.04 1.85 8.40
C ARG A 25 -8.08 2.71 9.08
N SER A 26 -7.99 4.00 8.94
CA SER A 26 -8.99 4.84 9.57
C SER A 26 -10.33 4.72 8.88
N ASN A 27 -10.39 4.13 7.73
CA ASN A 27 -11.66 3.87 7.08
C ASN A 27 -12.09 2.43 7.29
N GLY A 28 -11.46 1.74 8.20
CA GLY A 28 -11.87 0.39 8.54
C GLY A 28 -11.30 -0.69 7.64
N ILE A 29 -10.31 -0.36 6.83
CA ILE A 29 -9.73 -1.33 5.94
C ILE A 29 -8.34 -1.68 6.42
N PRO A 30 -8.10 -2.92 6.81
CA PRO A 30 -6.76 -3.30 7.25
C PRO A 30 -5.80 -3.17 6.09
N ALA A 31 -4.74 -2.47 6.29
CA ALA A 31 -3.74 -2.25 5.25
C ALA A 31 -2.37 -2.45 5.83
N GLN A 32 -1.47 -2.96 5.01
CA GLN A 32 -0.12 -3.20 5.46
C GLN A 32 0.85 -2.67 4.44
N VAL A 33 1.98 -2.23 4.92
CA VAL A 33 3.03 -1.74 4.05
C VAL A 33 4.10 -2.81 3.96
N PHE A 34 4.41 -3.22 2.73
CA PHE A 34 5.44 -4.20 2.51
C PHE A 34 6.61 -3.53 1.84
N GLY A 35 7.76 -3.60 2.46
CA GLY A 35 8.93 -2.97 1.89
C GLY A 35 9.75 -4.01 1.19
N GLN A 36 10.30 -3.63 0.08
CA GLN A 36 11.13 -4.53 -0.62
C GLN A 36 12.51 -4.29 -0.25
N ALA A 37 12.88 -4.65 0.88
CA ALA A 37 14.21 -4.42 1.30
C ALA A 37 15.08 -5.43 0.65
N THR A 38 15.37 -5.28 -0.54
CA THR A 38 16.05 -6.27 -1.23
C THR A 38 17.48 -6.29 -0.93
N SER A 39 18.07 -7.41 -0.98
CA SER A 39 19.47 -7.49 -0.81
C SER A 39 20.14 -7.62 -2.13
N TYR A 40 19.49 -7.39 -3.20
CA TYR A 40 20.13 -7.50 -4.49
C TYR A 40 20.42 -6.15 -5.05
N PRO A 41 21.59 -5.64 -4.85
CA PRO A 41 21.89 -4.31 -5.33
C PRO A 41 21.83 -4.16 -6.82
N SER A 42 21.89 -5.24 -7.53
CA SER A 42 21.83 -5.10 -8.95
C SER A 42 20.49 -4.63 -9.44
N LEU A 43 19.48 -4.69 -8.61
CA LEU A 43 18.20 -4.23 -9.03
C LEU A 43 17.89 -2.93 -8.38
N ASN A 44 18.81 -2.06 -8.37
CA ASN A 44 18.66 -0.90 -7.60
C ASN A 44 17.55 0.01 -7.96
N TYR A 45 17.08 -0.01 -9.17
CA TYR A 45 16.07 0.96 -9.46
C TYR A 45 14.74 0.59 -8.83
N ALA A 46 14.59 -0.57 -8.29
CA ALA A 46 13.36 -0.91 -7.64
C ALA A 46 13.53 -1.19 -6.19
N ILE A 47 14.66 -0.87 -5.67
CA ILE A 47 14.92 -1.23 -4.37
C ILE A 47 14.05 -0.67 -3.34
N ASN A 48 13.66 0.52 -3.45
CA ASN A 48 12.92 1.14 -2.40
C ASN A 48 11.44 1.15 -2.61
N ALA A 49 10.96 0.25 -3.41
CA ALA A 49 9.53 0.24 -3.63
C ALA A 49 8.81 -0.27 -2.41
N LEU A 50 7.86 0.47 -1.94
CA LEU A 50 7.03 0.07 -0.82
C LEU A 50 5.62 -0.10 -1.33
N GLU A 51 4.98 -1.19 -0.94
CA GLU A 51 3.66 -1.48 -1.43
C GLU A 51 2.68 -1.47 -0.31
N VAL A 52 1.55 -0.82 -0.52
CA VAL A 52 0.48 -0.84 0.43
C VAL A 52 -0.50 -1.88 -0.06
N LYS A 53 -0.74 -2.90 0.74
CA LYS A 53 -1.60 -4.00 0.35
C LYS A 53 -2.78 -4.14 1.27
N VAL A 54 -3.88 -4.59 0.71
CA VAL A 54 -5.08 -4.85 1.50
C VAL A 54 -5.59 -6.21 1.10
N ASN A 55 -6.52 -6.74 1.86
CA ASN A 55 -7.15 -7.98 1.49
C ASN A 55 -7.88 -7.81 0.19
N VAL A 56 -7.91 -8.85 -0.60
CA VAL A 56 -8.54 -8.77 -1.89
C VAL A 56 -10.01 -8.40 -1.75
N GLU A 57 -10.64 -8.76 -0.64
CA GLU A 57 -12.01 -8.39 -0.45
C GLU A 57 -12.19 -6.92 -0.27
N ASP A 58 -11.17 -6.23 0.21
CA ASP A 58 -11.26 -4.81 0.44
C ASP A 58 -10.67 -4.00 -0.69
N TYR A 59 -10.25 -4.67 -1.74
CA TYR A 59 -9.52 -3.99 -2.80
C TYR A 59 -10.32 -2.87 -3.43
N ASP A 60 -11.57 -3.14 -3.79
CA ASP A 60 -12.38 -2.12 -4.42
C ASP A 60 -12.64 -0.96 -3.50
N ALA A 61 -12.93 -1.23 -2.25
CA ALA A 61 -13.19 -0.17 -1.31
C ALA A 61 -11.93 0.66 -1.09
N ALA A 62 -10.78 0.00 -1.03
CA ALA A 62 -9.55 0.73 -0.84
C ALA A 62 -9.26 1.63 -2.02
N LEU A 63 -9.49 1.15 -3.22
CA LEU A 63 -9.29 1.97 -4.38
C LEU A 63 -10.20 3.17 -4.38
N GLN A 64 -11.43 3.00 -3.95
CA GLN A 64 -12.32 4.11 -3.90
C GLN A 64 -11.88 5.14 -2.91
N ILE A 65 -11.41 4.71 -1.77
CA ILE A 65 -10.95 5.65 -0.77
C ILE A 65 -9.75 6.42 -1.29
N LEU A 66 -8.82 5.74 -1.93
CA LEU A 66 -7.63 6.40 -2.38
C LEU A 66 -7.85 7.24 -3.61
N LYS A 67 -8.91 6.96 -4.38
CA LYS A 67 -9.18 7.75 -5.51
C LYS A 67 -9.92 9.01 -5.18
N GLN A 68 -10.44 9.12 -4.01
CA GLN A 68 -11.16 10.32 -3.68
C GLN A 68 -10.22 11.44 -3.62
N PRO A 69 -10.54 12.54 -4.21
CA PRO A 69 -9.63 13.68 -4.16
C PRO A 69 -9.60 14.22 -2.78
N PRO A 70 -8.54 14.85 -2.41
CA PRO A 70 -8.49 15.44 -1.09
C PRO A 70 -9.53 16.47 -0.95
N GLN A 71 -10.13 16.51 0.18
CA GLN A 71 -11.14 17.45 0.33
C GLN A 71 -10.57 18.69 0.70
N GLU A 72 -10.86 19.65 0.19
CA GLU A 72 -10.31 20.84 0.55
C GLU A 72 -11.12 21.66 1.05
#